data_dd2c3fc44425fcea7342b45e88676d3b
#
_entry.id   dd2c3fc44425fcea7342b45e88676d3b
#
_cell.length_a   1.000
_cell.length_b   1.000
_cell.length_c   1.000
_cell.angle_alpha   90.00
_cell.angle_beta   90.00
_cell.angle_gamma   90.00
#
_symmetry.space_group_name_H-M   'P 1'
#
loop_
_entity.id
_entity.type
_entity.pdbx_description
1 polymer ?
#
loop_
_entity_poly.entity_id
_entity_poly.type
_entity_poly.pdbx_seq_one_letter_code
_entity_poly.pdbx_strand_id
1 'polypeptide(L)'
;MNKILPVIVGFGGYNSSGRSSFHQGFKRTVIDSLTEVDRTNTIVSLACLMGLVSWKDKAYVDVSGNILNKRVIVEKYERKVLSGTLIREIEHFDSRRVPGHKKIEFPSKKNLAFKMSKRDLPQSIPSAWEVKTLSDTEVQVTTNGSTEFLVSSSYELTSKAAGQLPTGFNPKDFYTSRFHPRGLQMAILGVNDAIKSIGISWDKLSMHVSPNEIGVYSSSVFGQVNEEAFGGLFKARLRGERTTSKQVPLALNSMPADFINAYVLGNIGHTEATTGACASFLYTVNSALRDIQSGKCRLAVVGNSEAPITPEMSEGLSSMSALVTEDGLRRIDGVEKVDWRLASRPFGENCGFTLAEASQYIVLMDDRLALELGTVIYGGFPGTFINADGIKKSISAPGPGNFLCFSRAVSSALNLVGNDVIKKNSFVHAHGSSTPANRVTESDVLDRTAQ
;
A
#
# COMPACT_ATOMS: atom_id res chain seq x y z
N MET A 1 34.98 -8.30 -18.36
CA MET A 1 33.71 -9.03 -18.25
C MET A 1 32.60 -8.07 -18.68
N ASN A 2 31.74 -8.46 -19.63
CA ASN A 2 30.56 -7.65 -19.97
C ASN A 2 29.67 -7.54 -18.73
N LYS A 3 29.38 -6.32 -18.33
CA LYS A 3 28.58 -6.03 -17.14
C LYS A 3 27.14 -6.51 -17.42
N ILE A 4 26.59 -7.36 -16.54
CA ILE A 4 25.20 -7.83 -16.65
C ILE A 4 24.26 -6.64 -16.47
N LEU A 5 23.32 -6.48 -17.39
CA LEU A 5 22.29 -5.45 -17.31
C LEU A 5 20.97 -6.09 -16.84
N PRO A 6 20.48 -5.77 -15.65
CA PRO A 6 19.13 -6.16 -15.25
C PRO A 6 18.09 -5.48 -16.14
N VAL A 7 17.16 -6.26 -16.68
CA VAL A 7 16.09 -5.77 -17.56
C VAL A 7 14.72 -6.09 -16.99
N ILE A 8 13.77 -5.18 -17.21
CA ILE A 8 12.36 -5.35 -16.80
C ILE A 8 11.66 -6.17 -17.89
N VAL A 9 11.18 -7.35 -17.54
CA VAL A 9 10.48 -8.27 -18.46
C VAL A 9 9.01 -8.45 -18.11
N GLY A 10 8.58 -7.97 -16.97
CA GLY A 10 7.18 -7.98 -16.56
C GLY A 10 6.91 -6.95 -15.47
N PHE A 11 5.67 -6.49 -15.39
CA PHE A 11 5.19 -5.63 -14.32
C PHE A 11 3.71 -5.81 -14.11
N GLY A 12 3.26 -5.60 -12.88
CA GLY A 12 1.85 -5.78 -12.54
C GLY A 12 1.54 -5.40 -11.12
N GLY A 13 0.29 -5.55 -10.77
CA GLY A 13 -0.22 -5.24 -9.45
C GLY A 13 -1.58 -4.57 -9.51
N TYR A 14 -2.01 -4.13 -8.33
CA TYR A 14 -3.30 -3.45 -8.14
C TYR A 14 -3.12 -2.23 -7.27
N ASN A 15 -3.81 -1.17 -7.63
CA ASN A 15 -3.86 0.09 -6.89
C ASN A 15 -5.22 0.78 -7.09
N SER A 16 -5.36 2.03 -6.67
CA SER A 16 -6.62 2.77 -6.78
C SER A 16 -7.09 3.01 -8.22
N SER A 17 -6.20 2.96 -9.20
CA SER A 17 -6.55 3.06 -10.62
C SER A 17 -6.85 1.70 -11.28
N GLY A 18 -6.78 0.62 -10.52
CA GLY A 18 -7.04 -0.75 -10.97
C GLY A 18 -5.78 -1.58 -11.18
N ARG A 19 -5.81 -2.44 -12.17
CA ARG A 19 -4.73 -3.35 -12.55
C ARG A 19 -3.61 -2.63 -13.28
N SER A 20 -2.34 -2.88 -12.93
CA SER A 20 -1.19 -2.16 -13.51
C SER A 20 -0.62 -2.79 -14.77
N SER A 21 -0.67 -4.12 -14.91
CA SER A 21 -0.16 -4.80 -16.12
C SER A 21 -0.86 -4.29 -17.39
N PHE A 22 -0.13 -4.33 -18.51
CA PHE A 22 -0.60 -3.82 -19.80
C PHE A 22 -1.08 -2.36 -19.76
N HIS A 23 -0.52 -1.55 -18.84
CA HIS A 23 -0.82 -0.13 -18.65
C HIS A 23 -2.29 0.20 -18.31
N GLN A 24 -3.07 -0.77 -17.80
CA GLN A 24 -4.50 -0.55 -17.52
C GLN A 24 -4.71 0.55 -16.45
N GLY A 25 -3.98 0.50 -15.35
CA GLY A 25 -4.06 1.53 -14.31
C GLY A 25 -3.63 2.91 -14.81
N PHE A 26 -2.57 2.99 -15.64
CA PHE A 26 -2.16 4.24 -16.28
C PHE A 26 -3.27 4.81 -17.17
N LYS A 27 -3.91 3.99 -18.01
CA LYS A 27 -5.05 4.43 -18.83
C LYS A 27 -6.18 5.02 -17.99
N ARG A 28 -6.44 4.49 -16.78
CA ARG A 28 -7.42 5.08 -15.87
C ARG A 28 -7.02 6.48 -15.39
N THR A 29 -5.74 6.73 -15.13
CA THR A 29 -5.27 8.06 -14.66
C THR A 29 -5.34 9.13 -15.74
N VAL A 30 -5.22 8.75 -17.02
CA VAL A 30 -5.24 9.65 -18.17
C VAL A 30 -6.51 9.51 -19.00
N ILE A 31 -7.60 9.05 -18.40
CA ILE A 31 -8.81 8.59 -19.11
C ILE A 31 -9.42 9.65 -20.02
N ASP A 32 -9.32 10.92 -19.66
CA ASP A 32 -9.87 12.04 -20.42
C ASP A 32 -9.02 12.40 -21.66
N SER A 33 -7.79 11.87 -21.74
CA SER A 33 -6.87 12.05 -22.87
C SER A 33 -6.84 10.84 -23.81
N LEU A 34 -7.59 9.78 -23.51
CA LEU A 34 -7.62 8.56 -24.34
C LEU A 34 -8.50 8.74 -25.58
N THR A 35 -8.20 7.94 -26.61
CA THR A 35 -9.13 7.75 -27.71
C THR A 35 -10.44 7.13 -27.21
N GLU A 36 -11.54 7.30 -27.94
CA GLU A 36 -12.84 6.72 -27.56
C GLU A 36 -12.77 5.18 -27.40
N VAL A 37 -12.00 4.52 -28.25
CA VAL A 37 -11.79 3.06 -28.19
C VAL A 37 -11.04 2.66 -26.92
N ASP A 38 -9.95 3.34 -26.59
CA ASP A 38 -9.17 3.06 -25.39
C ASP A 38 -9.95 3.41 -24.11
N ARG A 39 -10.68 4.54 -24.11
CA ARG A 39 -11.57 4.92 -23.02
C ARG A 39 -12.64 3.84 -22.76
N THR A 40 -13.34 3.42 -23.82
CA THR A 40 -14.34 2.35 -23.74
C THR A 40 -13.74 1.06 -23.18
N ASN A 41 -12.60 0.61 -23.69
CA ASN A 41 -11.94 -0.60 -23.21
C ASN A 41 -11.49 -0.47 -21.75
N THR A 42 -11.03 0.70 -21.32
CA THR A 42 -10.63 0.98 -19.95
C THR A 42 -11.82 0.91 -19.00
N ILE A 43 -12.96 1.55 -19.34
CA ILE A 43 -14.19 1.50 -18.54
C ILE A 43 -14.71 0.05 -18.43
N VAL A 44 -14.74 -0.69 -19.53
CA VAL A 44 -15.19 -2.10 -19.52
C VAL A 44 -14.28 -2.96 -18.66
N SER A 45 -12.96 -2.80 -18.76
CA SER A 45 -11.99 -3.54 -17.95
C SER A 45 -12.18 -3.25 -16.45
N LEU A 46 -12.36 -1.99 -16.09
CA LEU A 46 -12.63 -1.60 -14.70
C LEU A 46 -14.00 -2.09 -14.22
N ALA A 47 -15.03 -2.04 -15.06
CA ALA A 47 -16.34 -2.60 -14.70
C ALA A 47 -16.27 -4.11 -14.42
N CYS A 48 -15.43 -4.85 -15.18
CA CYS A 48 -15.16 -6.26 -14.87
C CYS A 48 -14.40 -6.42 -13.54
N LEU A 49 -13.37 -5.63 -13.31
CA LEU A 49 -12.59 -5.68 -12.07
C LEU A 49 -13.46 -5.37 -10.84
N MET A 50 -14.37 -4.41 -10.96
CA MET A 50 -15.32 -4.02 -9.91
C MET A 50 -16.50 -5.01 -9.73
N GLY A 51 -16.55 -6.10 -10.49
CA GLY A 51 -17.62 -7.10 -10.42
C GLY A 51 -18.99 -6.60 -10.93
N LEU A 52 -19.04 -5.48 -11.68
CA LEU A 52 -20.27 -4.96 -12.28
C LEU A 52 -20.71 -5.76 -13.50
N VAL A 53 -19.74 -6.33 -14.21
CA VAL A 53 -19.90 -7.26 -15.31
C VAL A 53 -18.87 -8.37 -15.23
N SER A 54 -19.16 -9.51 -15.83
CA SER A 54 -18.23 -10.64 -15.94
C SER A 54 -18.12 -11.09 -17.40
N TRP A 55 -16.94 -11.62 -17.78
CA TRP A 55 -16.77 -12.22 -19.10
C TRP A 55 -17.05 -13.71 -18.99
N LYS A 56 -18.14 -14.17 -19.60
CA LYS A 56 -18.59 -15.58 -19.62
C LYS A 56 -19.05 -15.94 -21.03
N ASP A 57 -18.71 -17.13 -21.50
CA ASP A 57 -19.15 -17.67 -22.79
C ASP A 57 -18.98 -16.69 -23.96
N LYS A 58 -17.83 -16.00 -24.00
CA LYS A 58 -17.48 -14.99 -25.01
C LYS A 58 -18.38 -13.74 -25.01
N ALA A 59 -19.11 -13.48 -23.95
CA ALA A 59 -19.97 -12.32 -23.77
C ALA A 59 -19.75 -11.63 -22.43
N TYR A 60 -20.04 -10.33 -22.36
CA TYR A 60 -20.13 -9.61 -21.09
C TYR A 60 -21.52 -9.82 -20.49
N VAL A 61 -21.56 -10.23 -19.24
CA VAL A 61 -22.82 -10.50 -18.51
C VAL A 61 -22.84 -9.65 -17.25
N ASP A 62 -23.94 -8.93 -17.01
CA ASP A 62 -24.11 -8.15 -15.77
C ASP A 62 -24.52 -9.05 -14.60
N VAL A 63 -24.62 -8.45 -13.39
CA VAL A 63 -25.02 -9.15 -12.16
C VAL A 63 -26.42 -9.75 -12.20
N SER A 64 -27.26 -9.29 -13.12
CA SER A 64 -28.63 -9.82 -13.34
C SER A 64 -28.70 -10.90 -14.43
N GLY A 65 -27.58 -11.26 -15.03
CA GLY A 65 -27.50 -12.27 -16.10
C GLY A 65 -27.75 -11.74 -17.51
N ASN A 66 -27.90 -10.43 -17.71
CA ASN A 66 -28.12 -9.85 -19.03
C ASN A 66 -26.81 -9.76 -19.82
N ILE A 67 -26.85 -10.16 -21.11
CA ILE A 67 -25.73 -9.98 -22.03
C ILE A 67 -25.67 -8.53 -22.47
N LEU A 68 -24.47 -7.92 -22.34
CA LEU A 68 -24.23 -6.53 -22.67
C LEU A 68 -23.11 -6.41 -23.72
N ASN A 69 -23.20 -5.43 -24.62
CA ASN A 69 -22.07 -5.00 -25.42
C ASN A 69 -21.30 -3.87 -24.73
N LYS A 70 -20.08 -3.56 -25.20
CA LYS A 70 -19.21 -2.55 -24.59
C LYS A 70 -19.85 -1.18 -24.49
N ARG A 71 -20.62 -0.74 -25.48
CA ARG A 71 -21.31 0.56 -25.48
C ARG A 71 -22.33 0.65 -24.35
N VAL A 72 -23.18 -0.36 -24.19
CA VAL A 72 -24.18 -0.44 -23.11
C VAL A 72 -23.50 -0.48 -21.73
N ILE A 73 -22.33 -1.18 -21.61
CA ILE A 73 -21.56 -1.20 -20.36
C ILE A 73 -21.10 0.21 -20.00
N VAL A 74 -20.55 0.96 -20.95
CA VAL A 74 -20.11 2.35 -20.72
C VAL A 74 -21.32 3.21 -20.34
N GLU A 75 -22.38 3.22 -21.12
CA GLU A 75 -23.61 4.00 -20.84
C GLU A 75 -24.17 3.72 -19.43
N LYS A 76 -24.15 2.46 -18.99
CA LYS A 76 -24.70 2.02 -17.70
C LYS A 76 -23.77 2.25 -16.52
N TYR A 77 -22.46 2.04 -16.69
CA TYR A 77 -21.54 1.91 -15.56
C TYR A 77 -20.41 2.94 -15.51
N GLU A 78 -20.18 3.77 -16.53
CA GLU A 78 -19.05 4.73 -16.54
C GLU A 78 -19.02 5.59 -15.30
N ARG A 79 -20.14 6.23 -14.92
CA ARG A 79 -20.22 7.07 -13.73
C ARG A 79 -19.81 6.30 -12.47
N LYS A 80 -20.27 5.06 -12.32
CA LYS A 80 -19.94 4.20 -11.17
C LYS A 80 -18.47 3.79 -11.17
N VAL A 81 -17.91 3.48 -12.33
CA VAL A 81 -16.48 3.15 -12.47
C VAL A 81 -15.62 4.35 -12.13
N LEU A 82 -15.93 5.53 -12.65
CA LEU A 82 -15.15 6.74 -12.39
C LEU A 82 -15.23 7.17 -10.92
N SER A 83 -16.39 7.09 -10.28
CA SER A 83 -16.54 7.42 -8.85
C SER A 83 -15.97 6.36 -7.91
N GLY A 84 -15.92 5.09 -8.32
CA GLY A 84 -15.41 3.96 -7.53
C GLY A 84 -13.92 3.66 -7.73
N THR A 85 -13.16 4.57 -8.34
CA THR A 85 -11.71 4.43 -8.57
C THR A 85 -10.97 5.70 -8.13
N LEU A 86 -9.63 5.60 -7.99
CA LEU A 86 -8.75 6.66 -7.53
C LEU A 86 -9.02 7.08 -6.08
N ILE A 87 -8.69 8.35 -5.73
CA ILE A 87 -8.90 8.91 -4.40
C ILE A 87 -10.38 9.22 -4.20
N ARG A 88 -10.95 8.75 -3.09
CA ARG A 88 -12.36 8.98 -2.72
C ARG A 88 -12.53 8.82 -1.20
N GLU A 89 -13.72 9.11 -0.66
CA GLU A 89 -14.02 8.87 0.76
C GLU A 89 -13.70 7.42 1.15
N ILE A 90 -13.21 7.22 2.37
CA ILE A 90 -12.81 5.91 2.87
C ILE A 90 -14.05 4.99 2.93
N GLU A 91 -13.95 3.82 2.28
CA GLU A 91 -15.02 2.81 2.23
C GLU A 91 -14.81 1.67 3.24
N HIS A 92 -13.61 1.53 3.79
CA HIS A 92 -13.25 0.43 4.69
C HIS A 92 -13.84 0.57 6.09
N PHE A 93 -14.11 1.80 6.52
CA PHE A 93 -14.71 2.14 7.81
C PHE A 93 -15.33 3.55 7.74
N ASP A 94 -16.22 3.87 8.69
CA ASP A 94 -16.78 5.22 8.80
C ASP A 94 -15.76 6.17 9.43
N SER A 95 -15.11 7.00 8.62
CA SER A 95 -14.11 7.97 9.05
C SER A 95 -14.66 9.13 9.90
N ARG A 96 -15.99 9.32 9.91
CA ARG A 96 -16.70 10.33 10.71
C ARG A 96 -17.09 9.79 12.09
N ARG A 97 -17.11 8.45 12.28
CA ARG A 97 -17.54 7.79 13.52
C ARG A 97 -16.66 6.57 13.82
N VAL A 98 -15.36 6.78 13.91
CA VAL A 98 -14.41 5.71 14.24
C VAL A 98 -14.65 5.25 15.67
N PRO A 99 -14.86 3.94 15.92
CA PRO A 99 -14.98 3.41 17.28
C PRO A 99 -13.71 3.62 18.09
N GLY A 100 -13.85 4.08 19.31
CA GLY A 100 -12.77 4.30 20.23
C GLY A 100 -13.23 4.17 21.68
N HIS A 101 -12.36 4.56 22.60
CA HIS A 101 -12.66 4.61 24.02
C HIS A 101 -12.29 5.98 24.58
N LYS A 102 -13.07 6.44 25.52
CA LYS A 102 -12.84 7.69 26.24
C LYS A 102 -12.80 7.42 27.74
N LYS A 103 -11.81 8.00 28.39
CA LYS A 103 -11.74 8.01 29.84
C LYS A 103 -12.75 9.01 30.38
N ILE A 104 -13.61 8.56 31.26
CA ILE A 104 -14.58 9.43 31.96
C ILE A 104 -14.41 9.25 33.44
N GLU A 105 -14.69 10.33 34.18
CA GLU A 105 -14.76 10.33 35.63
C GLU A 105 -16.20 10.17 36.08
N PHE A 106 -16.46 9.16 36.91
CA PHE A 106 -17.77 8.97 37.54
C PHE A 106 -17.80 9.67 38.87
N PRO A 107 -18.71 10.63 39.06
CA PRO A 107 -18.73 11.47 40.27
C PRO A 107 -19.08 10.67 41.53
N SER A 108 -18.45 11.03 42.65
CA SER A 108 -18.47 10.32 43.94
C SER A 108 -19.83 10.23 44.65
N LYS A 109 -20.89 10.86 44.14
CA LYS A 109 -22.19 10.92 44.85
C LYS A 109 -23.00 9.61 44.81
N LYS A 110 -22.60 8.63 44.00
CA LYS A 110 -23.23 7.30 43.93
C LYS A 110 -22.17 6.22 43.80
N ASN A 111 -22.25 5.21 44.67
CA ASN A 111 -21.40 4.03 44.56
C ASN A 111 -21.85 3.19 43.36
N LEU A 112 -20.90 2.77 42.54
CA LEU A 112 -21.13 1.79 41.46
C LEU A 112 -20.70 0.42 42.00
N ALA A 113 -21.52 -0.60 41.75
CA ALA A 113 -21.18 -1.98 42.02
C ALA A 113 -21.19 -2.80 40.72
N PHE A 114 -20.12 -3.54 40.46
CA PHE A 114 -20.00 -4.44 39.34
C PHE A 114 -19.28 -5.72 39.75
N LYS A 115 -19.50 -6.79 38.95
CA LYS A 115 -18.83 -8.08 39.16
C LYS A 115 -17.72 -8.26 38.18
N MET A 116 -16.63 -8.89 38.61
CA MET A 116 -15.54 -9.30 37.75
C MET A 116 -14.89 -10.59 38.24
N SER A 117 -14.13 -11.23 37.38
CA SER A 117 -13.35 -12.40 37.76
C SER A 117 -12.24 -12.00 38.75
N LYS A 118 -12.03 -12.79 39.79
CA LYS A 118 -10.97 -12.55 40.81
C LYS A 118 -9.57 -12.47 40.19
N ARG A 119 -9.31 -13.21 39.11
CA ARG A 119 -8.04 -13.20 38.37
C ARG A 119 -7.80 -11.91 37.55
N ASP A 120 -8.88 -11.16 37.29
CA ASP A 120 -8.82 -9.93 36.49
C ASP A 120 -8.69 -8.69 37.37
N LEU A 121 -8.61 -8.87 38.72
CA LEU A 121 -8.30 -7.78 39.62
C LEU A 121 -6.88 -7.24 39.34
N PRO A 122 -6.71 -5.91 39.33
CA PRO A 122 -5.36 -5.32 39.22
C PRO A 122 -4.49 -5.69 40.41
N GLN A 123 -3.18 -5.81 40.20
CA GLN A 123 -2.21 -6.08 41.30
C GLN A 123 -2.28 -5.04 42.42
N SER A 124 -2.49 -3.77 42.07
CA SER A 124 -2.74 -2.69 42.99
C SER A 124 -4.21 -2.30 42.86
N ILE A 125 -4.99 -2.67 43.87
CA ILE A 125 -6.42 -2.31 43.94
C ILE A 125 -6.53 -0.80 44.18
N PRO A 126 -7.26 -0.06 43.31
CA PRO A 126 -7.47 1.37 43.52
C PRO A 126 -8.07 1.63 44.90
N SER A 127 -7.62 2.69 45.61
CA SER A 127 -8.09 3.05 46.95
C SER A 127 -9.60 3.34 47.00
N ALA A 128 -10.18 3.71 45.89
CA ALA A 128 -11.62 3.92 45.75
C ALA A 128 -12.44 2.61 45.58
N TRP A 129 -11.78 1.44 45.54
CA TRP A 129 -12.47 0.17 45.34
C TRP A 129 -12.58 -0.63 46.62
N GLU A 130 -13.77 -1.03 46.97
CA GLU A 130 -14.05 -2.04 47.97
C GLU A 130 -14.37 -3.36 47.29
N VAL A 131 -13.58 -4.41 47.59
CA VAL A 131 -13.68 -5.71 46.90
C VAL A 131 -14.25 -6.76 47.85
N LYS A 132 -15.39 -7.32 47.49
CA LYS A 132 -16.04 -8.41 48.22
C LYS A 132 -16.00 -9.70 47.40
N THR A 133 -15.44 -10.75 47.96
CA THR A 133 -15.41 -12.09 47.32
C THR A 133 -16.83 -12.68 47.33
N LEU A 134 -17.31 -13.10 46.13
CA LEU A 134 -18.60 -13.75 45.96
C LEU A 134 -18.43 -15.28 45.84
N SER A 135 -17.36 -15.73 45.18
CA SER A 135 -16.99 -17.14 45.00
C SER A 135 -15.46 -17.28 44.85
N ASP A 136 -14.98 -18.50 44.63
CA ASP A 136 -13.56 -18.75 44.32
C ASP A 136 -13.06 -18.04 43.07
N THR A 137 -13.95 -17.73 42.15
CA THR A 137 -13.64 -17.17 40.84
C THR A 137 -14.18 -15.76 40.59
N GLU A 138 -15.13 -15.27 41.41
CA GLU A 138 -15.84 -14.01 41.20
C GLU A 138 -15.77 -13.08 42.41
N VAL A 139 -15.62 -11.80 42.16
CA VAL A 139 -15.66 -10.73 43.13
C VAL A 139 -16.66 -9.66 42.71
N GLN A 140 -17.24 -8.97 43.70
CA GLN A 140 -17.97 -7.74 43.51
C GLN A 140 -17.06 -6.57 43.92
N VAL A 141 -16.95 -5.60 43.06
CA VAL A 141 -16.26 -4.34 43.32
C VAL A 141 -17.31 -3.26 43.52
N THR A 142 -17.19 -2.50 44.62
CA THR A 142 -18.00 -1.31 44.88
C THR A 142 -17.06 -0.12 44.89
N THR A 143 -17.39 0.94 44.15
CA THR A 143 -16.55 2.14 44.11
C THR A 143 -17.00 3.15 45.15
N ASN A 144 -16.07 3.64 45.96
CA ASN A 144 -16.28 4.66 46.97
C ASN A 144 -15.50 5.92 46.55
N GLY A 145 -16.20 6.95 46.09
CA GLY A 145 -15.55 8.16 45.59
C GLY A 145 -15.47 8.25 44.05
N SER A 146 -14.79 9.27 43.58
CA SER A 146 -14.58 9.45 42.13
C SER A 146 -13.77 8.31 41.54
N THR A 147 -14.26 7.73 40.45
CA THR A 147 -13.65 6.57 39.80
C THR A 147 -13.64 6.79 38.27
N GLU A 148 -12.47 6.51 37.69
CA GLU A 148 -12.29 6.62 36.26
C GLU A 148 -12.68 5.32 35.55
N PHE A 149 -13.40 5.44 34.43
CA PHE A 149 -13.77 4.35 33.57
C PHE A 149 -13.39 4.62 32.13
N LEU A 150 -13.02 3.58 31.42
CA LEU A 150 -12.84 3.59 29.98
C LEU A 150 -14.15 3.17 29.33
N VAL A 151 -14.85 4.09 28.68
CA VAL A 151 -16.13 3.83 28.02
C VAL A 151 -16.01 3.86 26.52
N SER A 152 -16.84 3.07 25.84
CA SER A 152 -16.92 3.10 24.38
C SER A 152 -17.37 4.49 23.91
N SER A 153 -16.68 5.02 22.92
CA SER A 153 -16.95 6.32 22.31
C SER A 153 -16.65 6.26 20.82
N SER A 154 -16.85 7.36 20.13
CA SER A 154 -16.40 7.51 18.74
C SER A 154 -15.71 8.86 18.55
N TYR A 155 -14.85 8.93 17.53
CA TYR A 155 -14.17 10.16 17.13
C TYR A 155 -14.16 10.28 15.61
N GLU A 156 -13.87 11.47 15.12
CA GLU A 156 -13.83 11.79 13.70
C GLU A 156 -12.38 11.98 13.25
N LEU A 157 -12.00 11.40 12.11
CA LEU A 157 -10.69 11.61 11.48
C LEU A 157 -10.66 12.94 10.74
N THR A 158 -9.51 13.60 10.74
CA THR A 158 -9.28 14.83 9.97
C THR A 158 -9.12 14.56 8.48
N SER A 159 -8.53 13.42 8.12
CA SER A 159 -8.43 12.93 6.73
C SER A 159 -9.49 11.87 6.48
N LYS A 160 -10.36 12.10 5.52
CA LYS A 160 -11.54 11.25 5.25
C LYS A 160 -11.47 10.52 3.92
N ALA A 161 -10.40 10.70 3.17
CA ALA A 161 -10.22 10.11 1.86
C ALA A 161 -8.92 9.32 1.73
N ALA A 162 -8.94 8.35 0.84
CA ALA A 162 -7.81 7.49 0.55
C ALA A 162 -7.84 7.01 -0.91
N GLY A 163 -6.65 6.64 -1.43
CA GLY A 163 -6.53 5.89 -2.67
C GLY A 163 -6.78 4.42 -2.41
N GLN A 164 -7.99 3.95 -2.64
CA GLN A 164 -8.43 2.57 -2.35
C GLN A 164 -8.50 1.76 -3.62
N LEU A 165 -8.32 0.43 -3.54
CA LEU A 165 -8.62 -0.47 -4.67
C LEU A 165 -10.03 -0.18 -5.22
N PRO A 166 -10.29 -0.41 -6.51
CA PRO A 166 -11.60 -0.15 -7.10
C PRO A 166 -12.75 -0.74 -6.28
N THR A 167 -13.81 0.03 -6.08
CA THR A 167 -14.99 -0.40 -5.32
C THR A 167 -15.53 -1.72 -5.85
N GLY A 168 -15.73 -2.68 -4.96
CA GLY A 168 -16.19 -4.04 -5.30
C GLY A 168 -15.07 -5.03 -5.63
N PHE A 169 -13.83 -4.57 -5.85
CA PHE A 169 -12.70 -5.46 -5.99
C PHE A 169 -12.12 -5.81 -4.63
N ASN A 170 -12.26 -7.07 -4.24
CA ASN A 170 -11.79 -7.55 -2.95
C ASN A 170 -10.79 -8.70 -3.13
N PRO A 171 -9.51 -8.51 -2.77
CA PRO A 171 -8.46 -9.52 -2.95
C PRO A 171 -8.77 -10.89 -2.34
N LYS A 172 -9.49 -10.95 -1.22
CA LYS A 172 -9.84 -12.21 -0.55
C LYS A 172 -10.73 -13.14 -1.38
N ASP A 173 -11.42 -12.62 -2.41
CA ASP A 173 -12.38 -13.38 -3.20
C ASP A 173 -11.70 -14.22 -4.31
N PHE A 174 -10.39 -14.03 -4.53
CA PHE A 174 -9.65 -14.65 -5.63
C PHE A 174 -8.85 -15.89 -5.24
N TYR A 175 -8.71 -16.19 -3.96
CA TYR A 175 -8.07 -17.42 -3.45
C TYR A 175 -8.50 -17.69 -2.01
N THR A 176 -8.21 -18.89 -1.49
CA THR A 176 -8.55 -19.26 -0.11
C THR A 176 -7.63 -18.54 0.89
N SER A 177 -8.05 -17.37 1.35
CA SER A 177 -7.25 -16.45 2.15
C SER A 177 -7.74 -16.24 3.58
N ARG A 178 -8.34 -17.24 4.18
CA ARG A 178 -9.20 -17.21 5.38
C ARG A 178 -8.70 -16.33 6.56
N PHE A 179 -7.39 -16.14 6.71
CA PHE A 179 -6.80 -15.37 7.80
C PHE A 179 -5.67 -14.44 7.35
N HIS A 180 -5.50 -14.27 6.04
CA HIS A 180 -4.45 -13.45 5.53
C HIS A 180 -4.83 -11.97 5.65
N PRO A 181 -3.97 -11.13 6.25
CA PRO A 181 -4.14 -9.68 6.21
C PRO A 181 -4.22 -9.15 4.78
N ARG A 182 -4.93 -8.05 4.61
CA ARG A 182 -5.21 -7.46 3.29
C ARG A 182 -3.96 -7.22 2.45
N GLY A 183 -2.89 -6.70 3.04
CA GLY A 183 -1.63 -6.45 2.31
C GLY A 183 -0.99 -7.73 1.76
N LEU A 184 -1.09 -8.87 2.48
CA LEU A 184 -0.60 -10.16 1.99
C LEU A 184 -1.49 -10.71 0.87
N GLN A 185 -2.81 -10.54 0.97
CA GLN A 185 -3.74 -10.89 -0.11
C GLN A 185 -3.40 -10.11 -1.39
N MET A 186 -3.15 -8.81 -1.26
CA MET A 186 -2.76 -7.94 -2.36
C MET A 186 -1.40 -8.33 -2.95
N ALA A 187 -0.42 -8.73 -2.13
CA ALA A 187 0.89 -9.19 -2.58
C ALA A 187 0.77 -10.40 -3.51
N ILE A 188 -0.01 -11.41 -3.11
CA ILE A 188 -0.25 -12.61 -3.92
C ILE A 188 -0.87 -12.26 -5.28
N LEU A 189 -1.91 -11.42 -5.28
CA LEU A 189 -2.57 -11.03 -6.54
C LEU A 189 -1.67 -10.15 -7.41
N GLY A 190 -0.95 -9.22 -6.78
CA GLY A 190 -0.04 -8.30 -7.48
C GLY A 190 1.09 -9.01 -8.20
N VAL A 191 1.72 -9.99 -7.55
CA VAL A 191 2.77 -10.80 -8.17
C VAL A 191 2.20 -11.71 -9.27
N ASN A 192 1.04 -12.32 -9.06
CA ASN A 192 0.38 -13.08 -10.12
C ASN A 192 0.13 -12.24 -11.38
N ASP A 193 -0.25 -10.98 -11.21
CA ASP A 193 -0.44 -10.06 -12.32
C ASP A 193 0.89 -9.75 -13.03
N ALA A 194 1.96 -9.49 -12.27
CA ALA A 194 3.29 -9.22 -12.81
C ALA A 194 3.88 -10.43 -13.56
N ILE A 195 3.77 -11.63 -13.00
CA ILE A 195 4.26 -12.86 -13.66
C ILE A 195 3.49 -13.13 -14.96
N LYS A 196 2.17 -12.99 -14.95
CA LYS A 196 1.37 -13.17 -16.16
C LYS A 196 1.69 -12.16 -17.27
N SER A 197 2.16 -10.98 -16.91
CA SER A 197 2.54 -9.93 -17.87
C SER A 197 3.78 -10.25 -18.69
N ILE A 198 4.63 -11.20 -18.23
CA ILE A 198 5.83 -11.67 -18.98
C ILE A 198 5.43 -12.35 -20.28
N GLY A 199 4.22 -12.95 -20.34
CA GLY A 199 3.75 -13.71 -21.50
C GLY A 199 4.31 -15.14 -21.60
N ILE A 200 5.17 -15.55 -20.66
CA ILE A 200 5.69 -16.91 -20.52
C ILE A 200 5.18 -17.47 -19.20
N SER A 201 4.69 -18.72 -19.19
CA SER A 201 4.20 -19.33 -17.94
C SER A 201 5.33 -19.53 -16.96
N TRP A 202 5.02 -19.43 -15.65
CA TRP A 202 6.00 -19.62 -14.59
C TRP A 202 6.68 -20.99 -14.66
N ASP A 203 5.93 -22.03 -14.97
CA ASP A 203 6.46 -23.41 -15.11
C ASP A 203 7.55 -23.49 -16.20
N LYS A 204 7.39 -22.77 -17.31
CA LYS A 204 8.42 -22.69 -18.34
C LYS A 204 9.63 -21.90 -17.89
N LEU A 205 9.43 -20.77 -17.22
CA LEU A 205 10.53 -19.97 -16.67
C LEU A 205 11.38 -20.75 -15.69
N SER A 206 10.73 -21.46 -14.76
CA SER A 206 11.41 -22.25 -13.73
C SER A 206 12.22 -23.43 -14.26
N MET A 207 11.96 -23.90 -15.49
CA MET A 207 12.79 -24.93 -16.15
C MET A 207 14.13 -24.39 -16.66
N HIS A 208 14.26 -23.05 -16.85
CA HIS A 208 15.47 -22.43 -17.42
C HIS A 208 16.34 -21.76 -16.36
N VAL A 209 15.84 -21.65 -15.12
CA VAL A 209 16.53 -20.97 -14.03
C VAL A 209 16.53 -21.87 -12.80
N SER A 210 17.70 -22.12 -12.24
CA SER A 210 17.80 -22.88 -10.99
C SER A 210 17.08 -22.15 -9.86
N PRO A 211 16.41 -22.84 -8.93
CA PRO A 211 15.75 -22.19 -7.78
C PRO A 211 16.67 -21.23 -7.01
N ASN A 212 17.97 -21.56 -6.88
CA ASN A 212 18.95 -20.69 -6.22
C ASN A 212 19.23 -19.38 -6.96
N GLU A 213 18.91 -19.31 -8.25
CA GLU A 213 19.10 -18.13 -9.10
C GLU A 213 17.81 -17.28 -9.21
N ILE A 214 16.76 -17.66 -8.49
CA ILE A 214 15.49 -16.91 -8.41
C ILE A 214 15.44 -16.20 -7.07
N GLY A 215 15.30 -14.86 -7.09
CA GLY A 215 15.17 -14.05 -5.89
C GLY A 215 13.79 -13.41 -5.76
N VAL A 216 13.27 -13.32 -4.53
CA VAL A 216 12.08 -12.54 -4.19
C VAL A 216 12.47 -11.44 -3.21
N TYR A 217 12.28 -10.21 -3.63
CA TYR A 217 12.61 -9.00 -2.87
C TYR A 217 11.31 -8.23 -2.63
N SER A 218 10.72 -8.42 -1.46
CA SER A 218 9.42 -7.82 -1.15
C SER A 218 9.24 -7.54 0.33
N SER A 219 8.63 -6.40 0.64
CA SER A 219 8.35 -6.00 2.01
C SER A 219 7.06 -5.18 2.12
N SER A 220 6.65 -4.92 3.36
CA SER A 220 5.68 -3.89 3.72
C SER A 220 6.32 -2.94 4.72
N VAL A 221 6.13 -1.63 4.55
CA VAL A 221 6.72 -0.61 5.43
C VAL A 221 6.11 -0.66 6.82
N PHE A 222 4.78 -0.74 6.88
CA PHE A 222 4.04 -0.74 8.14
C PHE A 222 3.83 -2.15 8.71
N GLY A 223 4.21 -3.20 7.98
CA GLY A 223 3.73 -4.55 8.25
C GLY A 223 2.23 -4.64 7.99
N GLN A 224 1.59 -5.62 8.60
CA GLN A 224 0.15 -5.79 8.44
C GLN A 224 -0.57 -5.18 9.66
N VAL A 225 -1.26 -4.07 9.46
CA VAL A 225 -1.91 -3.27 10.52
C VAL A 225 -3.42 -3.51 10.66
N ASN A 226 -3.95 -4.45 9.90
CA ASN A 226 -5.37 -4.82 9.92
C ASN A 226 -5.73 -5.66 11.16
N GLU A 227 -7.04 -5.97 11.30
CA GLU A 227 -7.57 -6.75 12.42
C GLU A 227 -7.01 -8.18 12.50
N GLU A 228 -6.63 -8.78 11.38
CA GLU A 228 -6.03 -10.12 11.30
C GLU A 228 -4.57 -10.16 11.82
N ALA A 229 -3.95 -8.98 12.05
CA ALA A 229 -2.55 -8.84 12.42
C ALA A 229 -2.37 -7.89 13.60
N PHE A 230 -1.47 -6.89 13.50
CA PHE A 230 -1.18 -5.97 14.60
C PHE A 230 -2.41 -5.19 15.09
N GLY A 231 -3.32 -4.80 14.19
CA GLY A 231 -4.53 -4.07 14.57
C GLY A 231 -5.38 -4.85 15.57
N GLY A 232 -5.68 -6.12 15.29
CA GLY A 232 -6.40 -6.99 16.22
C GLY A 232 -5.60 -7.35 17.47
N LEU A 233 -4.29 -7.58 17.33
CA LEU A 233 -3.40 -7.87 18.46
C LEU A 233 -3.46 -6.79 19.54
N PHE A 234 -3.31 -5.52 19.14
CA PHE A 234 -3.26 -4.40 20.09
C PHE A 234 -4.62 -4.06 20.70
N LYS A 235 -5.71 -4.35 19.99
CA LYS A 235 -7.08 -4.07 20.44
C LYS A 235 -7.70 -5.21 21.26
N ALA A 236 -7.19 -6.45 21.14
CA ALA A 236 -7.81 -7.64 21.73
C ALA A 236 -8.15 -7.46 23.21
N ARG A 237 -7.18 -6.99 24.02
CA ARG A 237 -7.39 -6.80 25.47
C ARG A 237 -8.39 -5.69 25.81
N LEU A 238 -8.41 -4.61 25.03
CA LEU A 238 -9.40 -3.53 25.22
C LEU A 238 -10.83 -4.00 24.91
N ARG A 239 -10.98 -5.01 24.05
CA ARG A 239 -12.27 -5.62 23.67
C ARG A 239 -12.65 -6.82 24.55
N GLY A 240 -11.81 -7.23 25.50
CA GLY A 240 -12.01 -8.46 26.29
C GLY A 240 -11.78 -9.74 25.47
N GLU A 241 -11.14 -9.65 24.32
CA GLU A 241 -10.84 -10.77 23.42
C GLU A 241 -9.49 -11.41 23.72
N ARG A 242 -9.28 -12.61 23.18
CA ARG A 242 -7.96 -13.27 23.22
C ARG A 242 -7.18 -13.01 21.95
N THR A 243 -5.86 -12.82 22.11
CA THR A 243 -4.93 -12.80 20.99
C THR A 243 -4.79 -14.18 20.36
N THR A 244 -4.46 -14.23 19.09
CA THR A 244 -4.27 -15.49 18.35
C THR A 244 -2.79 -15.69 17.98
N SER A 245 -2.37 -16.94 17.82
CA SER A 245 -1.00 -17.30 17.41
C SER A 245 -0.63 -16.82 16.00
N LYS A 246 -1.58 -16.34 15.22
CA LYS A 246 -1.39 -15.90 13.83
C LYS A 246 -1.06 -14.42 13.72
N GLN A 247 -1.52 -13.59 14.66
CA GLN A 247 -1.45 -12.14 14.55
C GLN A 247 -0.02 -11.60 14.44
N VAL A 248 0.92 -12.10 15.24
CA VAL A 248 2.32 -11.67 15.18
C VAL A 248 3.03 -12.17 13.92
N PRO A 249 3.05 -13.48 13.61
CA PRO A 249 3.75 -13.97 12.42
C PRO A 249 3.28 -13.32 11.13
N LEU A 250 1.96 -13.17 10.95
CA LEU A 250 1.39 -12.58 9.73
C LEU A 250 1.62 -11.06 9.63
N ALA A 251 1.97 -10.38 10.73
CA ALA A 251 2.11 -8.94 10.76
C ALA A 251 3.49 -8.44 10.33
N LEU A 252 4.49 -9.31 10.22
CA LEU A 252 5.88 -8.90 9.99
C LEU A 252 6.08 -8.27 8.60
N ASN A 253 7.02 -7.32 8.54
CA ASN A 253 7.36 -6.58 7.32
C ASN A 253 7.90 -7.48 6.20
N SER A 254 8.49 -8.63 6.54
CA SER A 254 9.06 -9.61 5.60
C SER A 254 8.04 -10.57 4.99
N MET A 255 6.86 -10.68 5.55
CA MET A 255 5.86 -11.66 5.12
C MET A 255 5.47 -11.61 3.65
N PRO A 256 5.43 -10.44 2.97
CA PRO A 256 5.16 -10.43 1.54
C PRO A 256 6.09 -11.32 0.72
N ALA A 257 7.41 -11.32 1.00
CA ALA A 257 8.37 -12.15 0.28
C ALA A 257 8.13 -13.65 0.50
N ASP A 258 7.88 -14.06 1.75
CA ASP A 258 7.61 -15.46 2.09
C ASP A 258 6.30 -15.94 1.47
N PHE A 259 5.26 -15.10 1.49
CA PHE A 259 3.96 -15.42 0.90
C PHE A 259 4.03 -15.56 -0.62
N ILE A 260 4.82 -14.72 -1.29
CA ILE A 260 5.05 -14.82 -2.74
C ILE A 260 5.72 -16.15 -3.08
N ASN A 261 6.78 -16.51 -2.36
CA ASN A 261 7.45 -17.79 -2.56
C ASN A 261 6.50 -18.96 -2.34
N ALA A 262 5.70 -18.94 -1.26
CA ALA A 262 4.85 -20.07 -0.88
C ALA A 262 3.58 -20.19 -1.74
N TYR A 263 2.91 -19.08 -2.05
CA TYR A 263 1.57 -19.11 -2.66
C TYR A 263 1.55 -18.83 -4.16
N VAL A 264 2.62 -18.25 -4.71
CA VAL A 264 2.66 -17.88 -6.14
C VAL A 264 3.69 -18.69 -6.89
N LEU A 265 4.92 -18.75 -6.39
CA LEU A 265 6.05 -19.27 -7.15
C LEU A 265 6.39 -20.74 -6.84
N GLY A 266 6.06 -21.23 -5.65
CA GLY A 266 6.55 -22.52 -5.17
C GLY A 266 8.08 -22.56 -5.13
N ASN A 267 8.73 -21.41 -4.92
CA ASN A 267 10.18 -21.26 -5.03
C ASN A 267 10.85 -21.38 -3.67
N ILE A 268 12.07 -21.94 -3.66
CA ILE A 268 12.93 -22.11 -2.49
C ILE A 268 14.22 -21.30 -2.60
N GLY A 269 14.30 -20.36 -3.53
CA GLY A 269 15.45 -19.52 -3.77
C GLY A 269 15.61 -18.37 -2.75
N HIS A 270 16.34 -17.36 -3.15
CA HIS A 270 16.65 -16.23 -2.28
C HIS A 270 15.40 -15.43 -1.91
N THR A 271 15.29 -15.03 -0.65
CA THR A 271 14.22 -14.15 -0.15
C THR A 271 14.83 -13.02 0.67
N GLU A 272 14.38 -11.78 0.45
CA GLU A 272 14.85 -10.60 1.17
C GLU A 272 13.72 -9.58 1.33
N ALA A 273 13.71 -8.89 2.48
CA ALA A 273 12.78 -7.81 2.79
C ALA A 273 13.53 -6.62 3.36
N THR A 274 13.67 -5.57 2.57
CA THR A 274 14.32 -4.32 2.96
C THR A 274 13.29 -3.20 3.00
N THR A 275 13.34 -2.35 4.02
CA THR A 275 12.46 -1.19 4.16
C THR A 275 13.26 0.08 4.30
N GLY A 276 12.72 1.19 3.78
CA GLY A 276 13.28 2.54 3.84
C GLY A 276 12.18 3.57 3.75
N ALA A 277 11.11 3.41 4.56
CA ALA A 277 9.90 4.22 4.52
C ALA A 277 9.36 4.35 3.09
N CYS A 278 9.08 5.55 2.59
CA CYS A 278 8.56 5.77 1.23
C CYS A 278 9.51 5.31 0.11
N ALA A 279 10.82 5.14 0.41
CA ALA A 279 11.82 4.66 -0.55
C ALA A 279 11.97 3.13 -0.57
N SER A 280 11.15 2.37 0.15
CA SER A 280 11.28 0.91 0.31
C SER A 280 11.37 0.17 -1.02
N PHE A 281 10.58 0.57 -2.03
CA PHE A 281 10.66 -0.04 -3.36
C PHE A 281 12.07 0.10 -3.98
N LEU A 282 12.69 1.27 -3.87
CA LEU A 282 14.04 1.49 -4.41
C LEU A 282 15.11 0.71 -3.61
N TYR A 283 14.90 0.49 -2.31
CA TYR A 283 15.78 -0.36 -1.50
C TYR A 283 15.66 -1.83 -1.92
N THR A 284 14.46 -2.34 -2.13
CA THR A 284 14.26 -3.72 -2.61
C THR A 284 14.81 -3.90 -4.02
N VAL A 285 14.63 -2.92 -4.92
CA VAL A 285 15.25 -2.91 -6.25
C VAL A 285 16.77 -2.91 -6.15
N ASN A 286 17.38 -2.10 -5.27
CA ASN A 286 18.82 -2.07 -5.09
C ASN A 286 19.41 -3.44 -4.72
N SER A 287 18.75 -4.16 -3.81
CA SER A 287 19.16 -5.52 -3.44
C SER A 287 19.09 -6.47 -4.64
N ALA A 288 17.98 -6.47 -5.37
CA ALA A 288 17.80 -7.31 -6.55
C ALA A 288 18.81 -6.99 -7.66
N LEU A 289 19.05 -5.71 -7.96
CA LEU A 289 20.02 -5.30 -8.97
C LEU A 289 21.43 -5.77 -8.62
N ARG A 290 21.85 -5.59 -7.36
CA ARG A 290 23.15 -6.04 -6.87
C ARG A 290 23.30 -7.56 -7.03
N ASP A 291 22.29 -8.33 -6.70
CA ASP A 291 22.33 -9.79 -6.78
C ASP A 291 22.31 -10.28 -8.24
N ILE A 292 21.58 -9.63 -9.15
CA ILE A 292 21.63 -9.94 -10.58
C ILE A 292 22.98 -9.54 -11.18
N GLN A 293 23.48 -8.34 -10.88
CA GLN A 293 24.76 -7.86 -11.42
C GLN A 293 25.97 -8.65 -10.93
N SER A 294 25.87 -9.27 -9.74
CA SER A 294 26.91 -10.18 -9.22
C SER A 294 26.79 -11.61 -9.75
N GLY A 295 25.72 -11.94 -10.47
CA GLY A 295 25.43 -13.29 -10.94
C GLY A 295 24.87 -14.25 -9.90
N LYS A 296 24.48 -13.75 -8.72
CA LYS A 296 23.83 -14.56 -7.67
C LYS A 296 22.39 -14.94 -8.07
N CYS A 297 21.66 -14.04 -8.72
CA CYS A 297 20.34 -14.29 -9.28
C CYS A 297 20.33 -14.02 -10.79
N ARG A 298 19.51 -14.77 -11.52
CA ARG A 298 19.21 -14.53 -12.94
C ARG A 298 17.81 -13.97 -13.16
N LEU A 299 16.91 -14.23 -12.20
CA LEU A 299 15.52 -13.76 -12.18
C LEU A 299 15.18 -13.22 -10.79
N ALA A 300 14.52 -12.08 -10.73
CA ALA A 300 14.06 -11.48 -9.48
C ALA A 300 12.64 -10.95 -9.60
N VAL A 301 11.80 -11.28 -8.61
CA VAL A 301 10.50 -10.64 -8.38
C VAL A 301 10.68 -9.57 -7.32
N VAL A 302 10.38 -8.31 -7.68
CA VAL A 302 10.70 -7.15 -6.86
C VAL A 302 9.48 -6.27 -6.68
N GLY A 303 9.13 -5.92 -5.46
CA GLY A 303 8.00 -5.01 -5.21
C GLY A 303 7.59 -4.91 -3.77
N ASN A 304 6.53 -4.16 -3.53
CA ASN A 304 5.98 -3.92 -2.20
C ASN A 304 4.45 -4.03 -2.24
N SER A 305 3.87 -4.35 -1.09
CA SER A 305 2.42 -4.39 -0.90
C SER A 305 2.05 -3.71 0.41
N GLU A 306 1.19 -2.69 0.33
CA GLU A 306 0.76 -1.88 1.46
C GLU A 306 -0.76 -1.80 1.52
N ALA A 307 -1.31 -2.03 2.71
CA ALA A 307 -2.74 -1.84 3.01
C ALA A 307 -2.92 -1.03 4.31
N PRO A 308 -2.45 0.24 4.36
CA PRO A 308 -2.38 1.02 5.57
C PRO A 308 -3.67 1.78 5.89
N ILE A 309 -4.76 1.58 5.15
CA ILE A 309 -6.00 2.33 5.34
C ILE A 309 -6.75 1.77 6.55
N THR A 310 -6.29 2.15 7.74
CA THR A 310 -6.90 1.85 9.04
C THR A 310 -7.06 3.13 9.84
N PRO A 311 -7.97 3.19 10.82
CA PRO A 311 -8.13 4.36 11.68
C PRO A 311 -6.82 4.77 12.38
N GLU A 312 -6.08 3.80 12.92
CA GLU A 312 -4.86 4.03 13.67
C GLU A 312 -3.75 4.64 12.82
N MET A 313 -3.58 4.14 11.59
CA MET A 313 -2.59 4.70 10.67
C MET A 313 -2.99 6.09 10.20
N SER A 314 -4.29 6.31 9.95
CA SER A 314 -4.81 7.63 9.59
C SER A 314 -4.60 8.64 10.71
N GLU A 315 -4.87 8.26 11.96
CA GLU A 315 -4.66 9.13 13.12
C GLU A 315 -3.16 9.39 13.36
N GLY A 316 -2.33 8.35 13.34
CA GLY A 316 -0.88 8.48 13.54
C GLY A 316 -0.23 9.42 12.52
N LEU A 317 -0.60 9.30 11.25
CA LEU A 317 -0.09 10.18 10.19
C LEU A 317 -0.71 11.59 10.24
N SER A 318 -1.96 11.73 10.68
CA SER A 318 -2.60 13.03 10.91
C SER A 318 -1.92 13.80 12.03
N SER A 319 -1.50 13.12 13.11
CA SER A 319 -0.78 13.74 14.23
C SER A 319 0.57 14.36 13.82
N MET A 320 1.16 13.88 12.71
CA MET A 320 2.36 14.44 12.07
C MET A 320 2.04 15.64 11.16
N SER A 321 0.77 16.04 11.03
CA SER A 321 0.30 17.04 10.06
C SER A 321 0.68 16.70 8.61
N ALA A 322 0.76 15.41 8.30
CA ALA A 322 1.25 14.92 7.02
C ALA A 322 0.13 14.61 6.03
N LEU A 323 -1.07 14.26 6.52
CA LEU A 323 -2.21 13.92 5.66
C LEU A 323 -2.99 15.17 5.20
N VAL A 324 -3.52 15.07 4.00
CA VAL A 324 -4.50 16.02 3.48
C VAL A 324 -5.75 16.03 4.36
N THR A 325 -6.25 17.23 4.67
CA THR A 325 -7.46 17.42 5.49
C THR A 325 -8.57 18.07 4.69
N GLU A 326 -9.81 17.82 5.09
CA GLU A 326 -10.99 18.44 4.48
C GLU A 326 -10.92 19.98 4.57
N ASP A 327 -10.56 20.49 5.75
CA ASP A 327 -10.43 21.96 5.99
C ASP A 327 -9.26 22.57 5.20
N GLY A 328 -8.17 21.81 5.02
CA GLY A 328 -7.05 22.24 4.17
C GLY A 328 -7.48 22.42 2.73
N LEU A 329 -8.20 21.46 2.16
CA LEU A 329 -8.72 21.54 0.79
C LEU A 329 -9.77 22.65 0.63
N ARG A 330 -10.71 22.77 1.59
CA ARG A 330 -11.69 23.89 1.58
C ARG A 330 -11.02 25.24 1.49
N ARG A 331 -9.96 25.45 2.27
CA ARG A 331 -9.21 26.69 2.29
C ARG A 331 -8.47 26.96 0.99
N ILE A 332 -7.82 25.94 0.40
CA ILE A 332 -7.09 26.08 -0.86
C ILE A 332 -8.03 26.33 -2.03
N ASP A 333 -9.14 25.59 -2.10
CA ASP A 333 -10.05 25.63 -3.25
C ASP A 333 -11.15 26.68 -3.11
N GLY A 334 -11.35 27.25 -1.92
CA GLY A 334 -12.41 28.21 -1.64
C GLY A 334 -13.82 27.63 -1.75
N VAL A 335 -13.99 26.33 -1.45
CA VAL A 335 -15.27 25.59 -1.60
C VAL A 335 -15.74 25.02 -0.28
N GLU A 336 -17.07 24.89 -0.11
CA GLU A 336 -17.63 24.18 1.06
C GLU A 336 -17.50 22.67 0.92
N LYS A 337 -17.77 22.15 -0.27
CA LYS A 337 -17.70 20.70 -0.58
C LYS A 337 -16.44 20.41 -1.37
N VAL A 338 -15.53 19.64 -0.80
CA VAL A 338 -14.27 19.26 -1.42
C VAL A 338 -14.46 18.18 -2.49
N ASP A 339 -13.64 18.24 -3.53
CA ASP A 339 -13.45 17.12 -4.46
C ASP A 339 -12.18 16.36 -4.05
N TRP A 340 -12.36 15.20 -3.42
CA TRP A 340 -11.25 14.38 -2.95
C TRP A 340 -10.31 13.89 -4.06
N ARG A 341 -10.76 13.84 -5.31
CA ARG A 341 -9.90 13.50 -6.46
C ARG A 341 -8.81 14.54 -6.69
N LEU A 342 -9.00 15.76 -6.20
CA LEU A 342 -8.02 16.85 -6.25
C LEU A 342 -7.12 16.89 -5.00
N ALA A 343 -7.19 15.91 -4.11
CA ALA A 343 -6.42 15.90 -2.86
C ALA A 343 -4.90 15.77 -3.07
N SER A 344 -4.47 15.06 -4.11
CA SER A 344 -3.04 14.90 -4.43
C SER A 344 -2.61 15.90 -5.49
N ARG A 345 -1.71 16.83 -5.10
CA ARG A 345 -1.21 17.94 -5.93
C ARG A 345 0.28 18.12 -5.71
N PRO A 346 1.14 17.24 -6.26
CA PRO A 346 2.56 17.17 -5.91
C PRO A 346 3.31 18.50 -5.99
N PHE A 347 3.13 19.28 -7.07
CA PHE A 347 3.81 20.56 -7.33
C PHE A 347 2.85 21.76 -7.30
N GLY A 348 1.56 21.54 -7.08
CA GLY A 348 0.57 22.59 -6.89
C GLY A 348 0.47 23.07 -5.44
N GLU A 349 -0.48 23.97 -5.16
CA GLU A 349 -0.84 24.32 -3.81
C GLU A 349 -1.51 23.11 -3.12
N ASN A 350 -0.94 22.64 -2.01
CA ASN A 350 -1.31 21.40 -1.35
C ASN A 350 -1.27 21.55 0.18
N CYS A 351 -1.89 20.59 0.88
CA CYS A 351 -1.96 20.59 2.34
C CYS A 351 -1.64 19.23 2.99
N GLY A 352 -1.08 18.30 2.23
CA GLY A 352 -0.70 16.98 2.75
C GLY A 352 -0.80 15.88 1.71
N PHE A 353 -0.25 14.71 2.01
CA PHE A 353 -0.38 13.53 1.14
C PHE A 353 -1.67 12.75 1.43
N THR A 354 -2.07 11.90 0.49
CA THR A 354 -3.24 11.03 0.62
C THR A 354 -2.76 9.60 0.90
N LEU A 355 -3.29 8.98 1.94
CA LEU A 355 -3.03 7.58 2.23
C LEU A 355 -3.60 6.69 1.12
N ALA A 356 -2.89 5.63 0.75
CA ALA A 356 -3.33 4.71 -0.28
C ALA A 356 -2.92 3.27 -0.01
N GLU A 357 -3.68 2.33 -0.54
CA GLU A 357 -3.29 0.93 -0.63
C GLU A 357 -2.85 0.59 -2.06
N ALA A 358 -1.80 -0.19 -2.16
CA ALA A 358 -1.26 -0.66 -3.44
C ALA A 358 -0.40 -1.91 -3.27
N SER A 359 -0.35 -2.71 -4.32
CA SER A 359 0.56 -3.84 -4.46
C SER A 359 1.15 -3.79 -5.87
N GLN A 360 2.46 -3.49 -5.98
CA GLN A 360 3.11 -3.24 -7.26
C GLN A 360 4.42 -4.03 -7.35
N TYR A 361 4.57 -4.76 -8.46
CA TYR A 361 5.72 -5.63 -8.70
C TYR A 361 6.27 -5.48 -10.10
N ILE A 362 7.59 -5.62 -10.22
CA ILE A 362 8.30 -5.80 -11.47
C ILE A 362 9.01 -7.14 -11.45
N VAL A 363 9.22 -7.71 -12.62
CA VAL A 363 10.07 -8.89 -12.80
C VAL A 363 11.31 -8.47 -13.55
N LEU A 364 12.46 -8.70 -12.94
CA LEU A 364 13.77 -8.44 -13.50
C LEU A 364 14.43 -9.74 -13.95
N MET A 365 15.12 -9.70 -15.07
CA MET A 365 16.03 -10.77 -15.52
C MET A 365 17.40 -10.21 -15.83
N ASP A 366 18.44 -11.05 -15.81
CA ASP A 366 19.66 -10.72 -16.52
C ASP A 366 19.37 -10.63 -18.03
N ASP A 367 20.06 -9.72 -18.73
CA ASP A 367 19.82 -9.45 -20.16
C ASP A 367 20.00 -10.67 -21.04
N ARG A 368 20.90 -11.59 -20.67
CA ARG A 368 21.15 -12.83 -21.43
C ARG A 368 19.95 -13.77 -21.33
N LEU A 369 19.46 -14.03 -20.11
CA LEU A 369 18.29 -14.87 -19.90
C LEU A 369 17.06 -14.29 -20.61
N ALA A 370 16.87 -12.98 -20.56
CA ALA A 370 15.76 -12.32 -21.24
C ALA A 370 15.80 -12.53 -22.76
N LEU A 371 17.01 -12.45 -23.36
CA LEU A 371 17.22 -12.72 -24.79
C LEU A 371 17.08 -14.21 -25.13
N GLU A 372 17.63 -15.11 -24.30
CA GLU A 372 17.51 -16.56 -24.46
C GLU A 372 16.05 -17.02 -24.50
N LEU A 373 15.20 -16.42 -23.67
CA LEU A 373 13.78 -16.74 -23.57
C LEU A 373 12.90 -15.97 -24.55
N GLY A 374 13.46 -14.97 -25.25
CA GLY A 374 12.71 -14.12 -26.18
C GLY A 374 11.61 -13.30 -25.48
N THR A 375 11.83 -12.87 -24.24
CA THR A 375 10.87 -12.05 -23.50
C THR A 375 10.78 -10.63 -24.07
N VAL A 376 9.65 -9.97 -23.84
CA VAL A 376 9.56 -8.53 -24.07
C VAL A 376 10.40 -7.81 -23.02
N ILE A 377 11.32 -6.96 -23.48
CA ILE A 377 12.12 -6.11 -22.60
C ILE A 377 11.49 -4.72 -22.59
N TYR A 378 10.94 -4.31 -21.44
CA TYR A 378 10.34 -2.98 -21.25
C TYR A 378 11.38 -1.89 -21.02
N GLY A 379 12.54 -2.23 -20.46
CA GLY A 379 13.65 -1.31 -20.22
C GLY A 379 14.79 -1.95 -19.44
N GLY A 380 15.96 -1.33 -19.49
CA GLY A 380 17.08 -1.71 -18.65
C GLY A 380 17.07 -0.94 -17.32
N PHE A 381 17.54 -1.56 -16.27
CA PHE A 381 17.67 -0.95 -14.94
C PHE A 381 19.15 -0.86 -14.55
N PRO A 382 19.84 0.21 -14.89
CA PRO A 382 21.32 0.28 -14.76
C PRO A 382 21.82 0.42 -13.32
N GLY A 383 20.99 0.96 -12.42
CA GLY A 383 21.38 1.14 -11.03
C GLY A 383 20.39 1.90 -10.18
N THR A 384 20.63 1.86 -8.88
CA THR A 384 19.96 2.65 -7.85
C THR A 384 21.00 3.36 -7.00
N PHE A 385 20.62 4.50 -6.43
CA PHE A 385 21.51 5.30 -5.58
C PHE A 385 20.79 5.63 -4.28
N ILE A 386 21.43 5.33 -3.17
CA ILE A 386 20.90 5.49 -1.82
C ILE A 386 21.93 6.25 -1.00
N ASN A 387 21.49 7.33 -0.34
CA ASN A 387 22.29 8.12 0.57
C ASN A 387 21.46 8.51 1.80
N ALA A 388 22.11 8.67 2.94
CA ALA A 388 21.51 9.26 4.12
C ALA A 388 21.59 10.78 4.06
N ASP A 389 20.56 11.47 4.57
CA ASP A 389 20.59 12.93 4.68
C ASP A 389 21.44 13.44 5.87
N GLY A 390 21.78 12.56 6.81
CA GLY A 390 22.66 12.88 7.94
C GLY A 390 22.01 13.75 9.03
N ILE A 391 20.80 14.22 8.83
CA ILE A 391 20.07 15.09 9.76
C ILE A 391 18.78 14.41 10.16
N LYS A 392 18.64 14.13 11.47
CA LYS A 392 17.42 13.53 12.00
C LYS A 392 17.07 14.12 13.36
N LYS A 393 15.82 14.55 13.49
CA LYS A 393 15.14 14.73 14.79
C LYS A 393 14.18 13.55 14.99
N SER A 394 12.95 13.78 15.39
CA SER A 394 11.90 12.74 15.41
C SER A 394 11.50 12.29 13.99
N ILE A 395 11.51 13.21 13.02
CA ILE A 395 11.29 12.95 11.59
C ILE A 395 12.58 13.33 10.86
N SER A 396 12.96 12.56 9.82
CA SER A 396 14.10 12.90 8.97
C SER A 396 13.85 14.24 8.27
N ALA A 397 14.83 15.13 8.34
CA ALA A 397 14.80 16.41 7.63
C ALA A 397 15.50 16.24 6.26
N PRO A 398 15.09 17.03 5.23
CA PRO A 398 15.84 17.09 3.98
C PRO A 398 17.28 17.50 4.21
N GLY A 399 18.21 16.85 3.50
CA GLY A 399 19.63 17.09 3.63
C GLY A 399 20.37 16.81 2.32
N PRO A 400 21.72 16.82 2.32
CA PRO A 400 22.52 16.67 1.12
C PRO A 400 22.39 15.28 0.45
N GLY A 401 21.89 14.28 1.15
CA GLY A 401 21.70 12.93 0.60
C GLY A 401 20.81 12.89 -0.62
N ASN A 402 19.73 13.68 -0.65
CA ASN A 402 18.83 13.78 -1.80
C ASN A 402 19.55 14.30 -3.05
N PHE A 403 20.37 15.36 -2.91
CA PHE A 403 21.16 15.89 -4.02
C PHE A 403 22.18 14.88 -4.52
N LEU A 404 22.90 14.21 -3.61
CA LEU A 404 23.86 13.18 -3.96
C LEU A 404 23.22 11.99 -4.69
N CYS A 405 22.07 11.50 -4.21
CA CYS A 405 21.35 10.41 -4.88
C CYS A 405 20.95 10.80 -6.30
N PHE A 406 20.34 11.95 -6.47
CA PHE A 406 19.81 12.39 -7.76
C PHE A 406 20.93 12.71 -8.74
N SER A 407 21.96 13.46 -8.32
CA SER A 407 23.12 13.77 -9.14
C SER A 407 23.88 12.52 -9.61
N ARG A 408 24.03 11.50 -8.73
CA ARG A 408 24.65 10.22 -9.10
C ARG A 408 23.79 9.45 -10.11
N ALA A 409 22.47 9.49 -9.99
CA ALA A 409 21.56 8.86 -10.94
C ALA A 409 21.66 9.53 -12.32
N VAL A 410 21.64 10.87 -12.37
CA VAL A 410 21.81 11.64 -13.60
C VAL A 410 23.18 11.39 -14.23
N SER A 411 24.26 11.45 -13.43
CA SER A 411 25.62 11.17 -13.93
C SER A 411 25.75 9.75 -14.50
N SER A 412 25.15 8.76 -13.83
CA SER A 412 25.13 7.38 -14.34
C SER A 412 24.38 7.28 -15.68
N ALA A 413 23.25 7.94 -15.80
CA ALA A 413 22.47 7.97 -17.03
C ALA A 413 23.21 8.71 -18.16
N LEU A 414 23.82 9.86 -17.88
CA LEU A 414 24.67 10.59 -18.85
C LEU A 414 25.79 9.74 -19.42
N ASN A 415 26.45 8.95 -18.58
CA ASN A 415 27.53 8.04 -19.00
C ASN A 415 27.02 6.88 -19.88
N LEU A 416 25.75 6.49 -19.78
CA LEU A 416 25.18 5.38 -20.54
C LEU A 416 24.59 5.83 -21.88
N VAL A 417 23.84 6.92 -21.89
CA VAL A 417 23.01 7.31 -23.05
C VAL A 417 23.41 8.68 -23.65
N GLY A 418 24.30 9.40 -22.99
CA GLY A 418 24.81 10.69 -23.45
C GLY A 418 23.89 11.88 -23.13
N ASN A 419 24.47 13.07 -23.25
CA ASN A 419 23.84 14.32 -22.84
C ASN A 419 22.58 14.66 -23.66
N ASP A 420 22.63 14.42 -24.98
CA ASP A 420 21.50 14.73 -25.86
C ASP A 420 20.23 13.92 -25.54
N VAL A 421 20.39 12.63 -25.20
CA VAL A 421 19.28 11.78 -24.80
C VAL A 421 18.68 12.26 -23.49
N ILE A 422 19.53 12.58 -22.50
CA ILE A 422 19.05 13.11 -21.21
C ILE A 422 18.28 14.43 -21.39
N LYS A 423 18.81 15.34 -22.18
CA LYS A 423 18.15 16.66 -22.38
C LYS A 423 16.85 16.59 -23.20
N LYS A 424 16.77 15.71 -24.18
CA LYS A 424 15.67 15.69 -25.15
C LYS A 424 14.65 14.59 -24.97
N ASN A 425 15.08 13.44 -24.40
CA ASN A 425 14.29 12.19 -24.40
C ASN A 425 14.22 11.55 -23.00
N SER A 426 14.31 12.35 -21.94
CA SER A 426 14.17 11.86 -20.57
C SER A 426 13.08 12.60 -19.80
N PHE A 427 12.62 12.01 -18.73
CA PHE A 427 11.76 12.64 -17.75
C PHE A 427 12.13 12.16 -16.35
N VAL A 428 11.76 12.94 -15.36
CA VAL A 428 11.93 12.59 -13.94
C VAL A 428 10.57 12.18 -13.39
N HIS A 429 10.49 10.98 -12.87
CA HIS A 429 9.35 10.55 -12.08
C HIS A 429 9.63 10.88 -10.61
N ALA A 430 9.14 12.01 -10.18
CA ALA A 430 9.37 12.54 -8.84
C ALA A 430 8.64 11.73 -7.76
N HIS A 431 9.06 11.86 -6.50
CA HIS A 431 8.34 11.31 -5.35
C HIS A 431 6.92 11.88 -5.26
N GLY A 432 6.80 13.21 -5.39
CA GLY A 432 5.51 13.86 -5.57
C GLY A 432 4.52 13.62 -4.42
N SER A 433 4.97 13.70 -3.16
CA SER A 433 4.14 13.34 -2.00
C SER A 433 2.95 14.26 -1.73
N SER A 434 2.83 15.39 -2.43
CA SER A 434 1.76 16.38 -2.20
C SER A 434 1.81 17.08 -0.83
N THR A 435 3.00 17.13 -0.20
CA THR A 435 3.22 17.95 1.00
C THR A 435 3.94 19.27 0.65
N PRO A 436 3.67 20.38 1.36
CA PRO A 436 4.38 21.63 1.13
C PRO A 436 5.90 21.50 1.22
N ALA A 437 6.39 20.76 2.22
CA ALA A 437 7.83 20.54 2.42
C ALA A 437 8.46 19.77 1.25
N ASN A 438 7.83 18.69 0.78
CA ASN A 438 8.39 17.90 -0.31
C ASN A 438 8.37 18.66 -1.65
N ARG A 439 7.33 19.43 -1.92
CA ARG A 439 7.24 20.27 -3.11
C ARG A 439 8.47 21.18 -3.25
N VAL A 440 8.84 21.87 -2.17
CA VAL A 440 10.01 22.75 -2.15
C VAL A 440 11.30 21.97 -2.30
N THR A 441 11.46 20.88 -1.54
CA THR A 441 12.67 20.05 -1.55
C THR A 441 12.93 19.43 -2.91
N GLU A 442 11.92 18.81 -3.54
CA GLU A 442 12.08 18.19 -4.86
C GLU A 442 12.39 19.24 -5.94
N SER A 443 11.72 20.40 -5.90
CA SER A 443 11.99 21.48 -6.85
C SER A 443 13.43 21.98 -6.75
N ASP A 444 13.95 22.17 -5.52
CA ASP A 444 15.33 22.60 -5.29
C ASP A 444 16.37 21.55 -5.75
N VAL A 445 16.10 20.26 -5.48
CA VAL A 445 16.97 19.15 -5.95
C VAL A 445 17.02 19.11 -7.48
N LEU A 446 15.87 19.22 -8.15
CA LEU A 446 15.80 19.20 -9.60
C LEU A 446 16.52 20.39 -10.23
N ASP A 447 16.27 21.62 -9.71
CA ASP A 447 16.88 22.86 -10.21
C ASP A 447 18.41 22.81 -10.09
N ARG A 448 18.95 22.53 -8.91
CA ARG A 448 20.40 22.48 -8.67
C ARG A 448 21.11 21.37 -9.42
N THR A 449 20.42 20.27 -9.74
CA THR A 449 21.05 19.19 -10.52
C THR A 449 21.02 19.51 -12.02
N ALA A 450 20.10 20.35 -12.47
CA ALA A 450 20.03 20.79 -13.86
C ALA A 450 21.09 21.86 -14.23
N GLN A 451 21.59 22.59 -13.23
CA GLN A 451 22.69 23.56 -13.37
C GLN A 451 24.04 22.84 -13.52
#